data_67c643f340801d195b80fc29526a8d8c
#
_entry.id   67c643f340801d195b80fc29526a8d8c
#
_cell.length_a   1.000
_cell.length_b   1.000
_cell.length_c   1.000
_cell.angle_alpha   90.00
_cell.angle_beta   90.00
_cell.angle_gamma   90.00
#
_symmetry.space_group_name_H-M   'P 1'
#
loop_
_entity.id
_entity.type
_entity.pdbx_description
1 polymer ?
#
loop_
_entity_poly.entity_id
_entity_poly.type
_entity_poly.pdbx_seq_one_letter_code
_entity_poly.pdbx_strand_id
1 'polypeptide(L)' 'MQRKSVKARMVKSIGWENGVMEVEYLSGLIQQYHDVTEAEYIRACVGAIDKKVRLIGKSHRFTKISD' A
#
# COMPACT_ATOMS: atom_id res chain seq x y z
N MET A 1 -5.57 -5.23 10.61
CA MET A 1 -4.84 -5.69 9.41
C MET A 1 -3.34 -5.73 9.70
N GLN A 2 -2.69 -6.82 9.37
CA GLN A 2 -1.24 -6.93 9.56
C GLN A 2 -0.51 -6.43 8.32
N ARG A 3 0.52 -5.64 8.55
CA ARG A 3 1.39 -5.16 7.49
C ARG A 3 2.77 -5.79 7.66
N LYS A 4 3.45 -6.04 6.54
CA LYS A 4 4.83 -6.49 6.58
C LYS A 4 5.75 -5.36 6.16
N SER A 5 6.93 -5.31 6.76
CA SER A 5 7.93 -4.30 6.42
C SER A 5 8.48 -4.54 5.02
N VAL A 6 8.70 -3.47 4.30
CA VAL A 6 9.33 -3.53 2.97
C VAL A 6 10.47 -2.55 2.92
N LYS A 7 11.38 -2.75 1.96
CA LYS A 7 12.49 -1.81 1.73
C LYS A 7 12.15 -0.97 0.51
N ALA A 8 11.76 0.28 0.77
CA ALA A 8 11.41 1.23 -0.27
C ALA A 8 11.78 2.62 0.20
N ARG A 9 11.75 3.59 -0.71
CA ARG A 9 12.18 4.95 -0.39
C ARG A 9 11.18 5.67 0.50
N MET A 10 9.88 5.46 0.27
CA MET A 10 8.83 6.19 0.98
C MET A 10 7.88 5.28 1.74
N VAL A 11 7.79 4.02 1.38
CA VAL A 11 6.86 3.06 1.98
C VAL A 11 7.57 2.26 3.05
N LYS A 12 6.97 2.18 4.24
CA LYS A 12 7.53 1.45 5.37
C LYS A 12 6.97 0.04 5.48
N SER A 13 5.66 -0.12 5.32
CA SER A 13 5.02 -1.42 5.45
C SER A 13 3.75 -1.46 4.61
N ILE A 14 3.36 -2.67 4.20
CA ILE A 14 2.16 -2.88 3.39
C ILE A 14 1.43 -4.12 3.88
N GLY A 15 0.10 -4.05 3.94
CA GLY A 15 -0.76 -5.18 4.22
C GLY A 15 -1.93 -5.22 3.26
N TRP A 16 -2.61 -6.35 3.23
CA TRP A 16 -3.79 -6.52 2.37
C TRP A 16 -4.78 -7.47 3.05
N GLU A 17 -6.06 -7.13 2.96
CA GLU A 17 -7.12 -7.95 3.52
C GLU A 17 -8.44 -7.61 2.83
N ASN A 18 -9.08 -8.63 2.28
CA ASN A 18 -10.44 -8.49 1.71
C ASN A 18 -10.58 -7.31 0.75
N GLY A 19 -9.65 -7.19 -0.19
CA GLY A 19 -9.71 -6.16 -1.22
C GLY A 19 -9.17 -4.81 -0.80
N VAL A 20 -8.65 -4.67 0.40
CA VAL A 20 -8.10 -3.41 0.90
C VAL A 20 -6.61 -3.56 1.12
N MET A 21 -5.83 -2.70 0.48
CA MET A 21 -4.39 -2.62 0.68
C MET A 21 -4.09 -1.45 1.60
N GLU A 22 -3.43 -1.72 2.72
CA GLU A 22 -3.06 -0.68 3.67
C GLU A 22 -1.57 -0.41 3.58
N VAL A 23 -1.22 0.86 3.45
CA VAL A 23 0.17 1.29 3.28
C VAL A 23 0.54 2.26 4.39
N GLU A 24 1.64 1.97 5.08
CA GLU A 24 2.25 2.91 6.01
C GLU A 24 3.48 3.51 5.33
N TYR A 25 3.52 4.83 5.28
CA TYR A 25 4.64 5.56 4.69
C TYR A 25 5.64 5.94 5.78
N LEU A 26 6.87 6.18 5.39
CA LEU A 26 7.92 6.59 6.35
C LEU A 26 7.59 7.90 7.03
N SER A 27 6.76 8.73 6.40
CA SER A 27 6.30 9.99 7.00
C SER A 27 5.34 9.80 8.17
N GLY A 28 4.83 8.59 8.36
CA GLY A 28 3.80 8.31 9.36
C GLY A 28 2.39 8.24 8.80
N LEU A 29 2.20 8.67 7.54
CA LEU A 29 0.91 8.58 6.89
C LEU A 29 0.52 7.11 6.69
N ILE A 30 -0.72 6.77 7.02
CA ILE A 30 -1.27 5.43 6.76
C ILE A 30 -2.53 5.62 5.92
N GLN A 31 -2.58 4.95 4.77
CA GLN A 31 -3.72 5.00 3.86
C GLN A 31 -4.17 3.60 3.49
N GLN A 32 -5.48 3.46 3.27
CA GLN A 32 -6.07 2.23 2.74
C GLN A 32 -6.56 2.50 1.32
N TYR A 33 -6.19 1.63 0.39
CA TYR A 33 -6.64 1.69 -0.99
C TYR A 33 -7.65 0.58 -1.20
N HIS A 34 -8.80 0.92 -1.80
CA HIS A 34 -9.94 0.01 -1.92
C HIS A 34 -9.97 -0.69 -3.27
N ASP A 35 -10.66 -1.83 -3.31
CA ASP A 35 -10.84 -2.63 -4.52
C ASP A 35 -9.51 -3.05 -5.15
N VAL A 36 -8.53 -3.35 -4.30
CA VAL A 36 -7.23 -3.84 -4.72
C VAL A 36 -7.25 -5.36 -4.68
N THR A 37 -6.93 -6.01 -5.80
CA THR A 37 -6.87 -7.47 -5.82
C THR A 37 -5.62 -7.96 -5.10
N GLU A 38 -5.66 -9.20 -4.63
CA GLU A 38 -4.49 -9.79 -3.99
C GLU A 38 -3.30 -9.83 -4.94
N ALA A 39 -3.54 -10.08 -6.23
CA ALA A 39 -2.48 -10.10 -7.22
C ALA A 39 -1.81 -8.72 -7.36
N GLU A 40 -2.60 -7.65 -7.35
CA GLU A 40 -2.05 -6.29 -7.38
C GLU A 40 -1.19 -6.03 -6.15
N TYR A 41 -1.66 -6.45 -4.97
CA TYR A 41 -0.92 -6.30 -3.74
C TYR A 41 0.41 -7.06 -3.79
N ILE A 42 0.37 -8.32 -4.22
CA ILE A 42 1.58 -9.14 -4.29
C ILE A 42 2.60 -8.50 -5.22
N ARG A 43 2.16 -8.02 -6.39
CA ARG A 43 3.06 -7.36 -7.33
C ARG A 43 3.62 -6.05 -6.78
N ALA A 44 2.83 -5.34 -5.98
CA ALA A 44 3.27 -4.08 -5.39
C ALA A 44 4.34 -4.28 -4.32
N CYS A 45 4.45 -5.47 -3.76
CA CYS A 45 5.41 -5.75 -2.69
C CYS A 45 6.81 -6.09 -3.20
N VAL A 46 7.03 -6.15 -4.50
CA VAL A 46 8.33 -6.52 -5.08
C VAL A 46 8.74 -5.51 -6.14
N GLY A 47 10.04 -5.39 -6.37
CA GLY A 47 10.57 -4.51 -7.40
C GLY A 47 10.42 -3.04 -7.03
N ALA A 48 9.87 -2.24 -7.93
CA ALA A 48 9.71 -0.80 -7.75
C ALA A 48 8.46 -0.51 -6.91
N ILE A 49 8.57 -0.75 -5.61
CA ILE A 49 7.44 -0.69 -4.68
C ILE A 49 6.79 0.70 -4.66
N ASP A 50 7.58 1.76 -4.51
CA ASP A 50 7.01 3.12 -4.44
C ASP A 50 6.23 3.47 -5.70
N LYS A 51 6.76 3.11 -6.86
CA LYS A 51 6.09 3.38 -8.13
C LYS A 51 4.79 2.61 -8.25
N LYS A 52 4.79 1.34 -7.86
CA LYS A 52 3.60 0.49 -7.97
C LYS A 52 2.52 0.92 -7.00
N VAL A 53 2.88 1.28 -5.77
CA VAL A 53 1.93 1.80 -4.80
C VAL A 53 1.31 3.10 -5.31
N ARG A 54 2.13 3.98 -5.90
CA ARG A 54 1.63 5.24 -6.45
C ARG A 54 0.65 5.00 -7.60
N LEU A 55 0.94 4.02 -8.47
CA LEU A 55 0.04 3.69 -9.57
C LEU A 55 -1.31 3.15 -9.07
N ILE A 56 -1.28 2.32 -8.04
CA ILE A 56 -2.50 1.84 -7.42
C ILE A 56 -3.28 3.02 -6.84
N GLY A 57 -2.61 3.94 -6.18
CA GLY A 57 -3.26 5.10 -5.58
C GLY A 57 -3.94 6.01 -6.60
N LYS A 58 -3.47 6.02 -7.85
CA LYS A 58 -4.07 6.84 -8.89
C LYS A 58 -5.38 6.27 -9.42
N SER A 59 -5.58 4.96 -9.33
CA SER A 59 -6.73 4.30 -9.93
C SER A 59 -7.70 3.72 -8.91
N HIS A 60 -7.41 3.83 -7.63
CA HIS A 60 -8.26 3.27 -6.58
C HIS A 60 -8.66 4.36 -5.60
N ARG A 61 -9.87 4.21 -5.03
CA ARG A 61 -10.29 5.07 -3.93
C ARG A 61 -9.40 4.80 -2.73
N PHE A 62 -9.19 5.81 -1.92
CA PHE A 62 -8.39 5.62 -0.71
C PHE A 62 -9.05 6.28 0.48
N THR A 63 -8.72 5.78 1.67
CA THR A 63 -9.12 6.34 2.94
C THR A 63 -7.87 6.61 3.76
N LYS A 64 -7.72 7.83 4.24
CA LYS A 64 -6.61 8.18 5.11
C LYS A 64 -6.93 7.70 6.52
N ILE A 65 -6.03 6.89 7.09
CA ILE A 65 -6.21 6.34 8.43
C ILE A 65 -5.51 7.22 9.47
N SER A 66 -4.30 7.64 9.14
CA SER A 66 -3.47 8.39 10.08
C SER A 66 -2.40 9.14 9.32
N ASP A 67 -1.92 10.28 9.87
CA ASP A 67 -0.78 11.00 9.28
C ASP A 67 0.45 10.87 10.13
#